data_ea0f8654464653a04f43af7b7c41f77b
#
_entry.id   ea0f8654464653a04f43af7b7c41f77b
#
_cell.length_a   1.000
_cell.length_b   1.000
_cell.length_c   1.000
_cell.angle_alpha   90.00
_cell.angle_beta   90.00
_cell.angle_gamma   90.00
#
_symmetry.space_group_name_H-M   'P 1'
#
loop_
_entity.id
_entity.type
_entity.pdbx_description
1 polymer ?
#
loop_
_entity_poly.entity_id
_entity_poly.type
_entity_poly.pdbx_seq_one_letter_code
_entity_poly.pdbx_strand_id
1 'polypeptide(L)'
;KYNIPTAKFGVFNSIQESLLVLNECKFPIVVKADGLAAGKGVYICETHDHSKKAIEEIFNGKFGEAKQILIEEFLKGEEMSFFIISDGVSYKVFGTAQDHKRALEGDRGKNTGGMGAYSPSRLESEKLEKKIIEKVIEPTLKGLKDINNKFKGFLYAGLMIIDDEPFLIEYNVRMGDPECQTILPRLKTDFLDIVIVLFSKLPMVLLKSLLTISTNLRI
;
A
#
# COMPACT_ATOMS: atom_id res chain seq x y z
N LYS A 1 14.06 10.93 4.01
CA LYS A 1 15.06 10.61 5.05
C LYS A 1 15.52 9.15 4.97
N TYR A 2 14.59 8.22 4.67
CA TYR A 2 14.87 6.77 4.62
C TYR A 2 14.97 6.22 3.21
N ASN A 3 14.86 7.06 2.18
CA ASN A 3 15.00 6.74 0.75
C ASN A 3 14.11 5.59 0.27
N ILE A 4 12.90 5.48 0.83
CA ILE A 4 11.91 4.50 0.38
C ILE A 4 11.45 4.90 -1.02
N PRO A 5 11.55 4.02 -2.04
CA PRO A 5 11.09 4.34 -3.37
C PRO A 5 9.58 4.59 -3.38
N THR A 6 9.15 5.69 -3.94
CA THR A 6 7.75 6.09 -4.13
C THR A 6 7.65 7.04 -5.32
N ALA A 7 6.43 7.33 -5.76
CA ALA A 7 6.18 8.34 -6.78
C ALA A 7 6.80 9.70 -6.40
N LYS A 8 7.26 10.47 -7.38
CA LYS A 8 7.60 11.87 -7.14
C LYS A 8 6.33 12.63 -6.81
N PHE A 9 6.38 13.44 -5.78
CA PHE A 9 5.19 14.13 -5.28
C PHE A 9 5.48 15.56 -4.82
N GLY A 10 4.42 16.38 -4.83
CA GLY A 10 4.37 17.68 -4.18
C GLY A 10 3.18 17.73 -3.21
N VAL A 11 3.33 18.53 -2.15
CA VAL A 11 2.26 18.81 -1.18
C VAL A 11 1.85 20.26 -1.34
N PHE A 12 0.55 20.51 -1.45
CA PHE A 12 -0.02 21.83 -1.74
C PHE A 12 -1.13 22.15 -0.75
N ASN A 13 -1.10 23.38 -0.24
CA ASN A 13 -2.00 23.82 0.83
C ASN A 13 -3.14 24.72 0.32
N SER A 14 -3.21 24.98 -0.98
CA SER A 14 -4.26 25.78 -1.59
C SER A 14 -4.58 25.35 -3.02
N ILE A 15 -5.78 25.69 -3.48
CA ILE A 15 -6.18 25.49 -4.87
C ILE A 15 -5.23 26.22 -5.82
N GLN A 16 -4.87 27.49 -5.49
CA GLN A 16 -4.03 28.32 -6.35
C GLN A 16 -2.65 27.70 -6.57
N GLU A 17 -1.97 27.27 -5.49
CA GLU A 17 -0.66 26.59 -5.59
C GLU A 17 -0.76 25.31 -6.41
N SER A 18 -1.82 24.52 -6.17
CA SER A 18 -2.05 23.26 -6.88
C SER A 18 -2.27 23.47 -8.37
N LEU A 19 -3.04 24.48 -8.76
CA LEU A 19 -3.30 24.79 -10.18
C LEU A 19 -2.07 25.31 -10.92
N LEU A 20 -1.20 26.05 -10.24
CA LEU A 20 0.05 26.53 -10.84
C LEU A 20 0.96 25.39 -11.29
N VAL A 21 1.12 24.38 -10.43
CA VAL A 21 2.01 23.24 -10.75
C VAL A 21 1.46 22.34 -11.85
N LEU A 22 0.14 22.31 -12.08
CA LEU A 22 -0.46 21.50 -13.16
C LEU A 22 0.08 21.86 -14.55
N ASN A 23 0.52 23.11 -14.77
CA ASN A 23 1.08 23.55 -16.05
C ASN A 23 2.44 22.87 -16.36
N GLU A 24 3.14 22.37 -15.34
CA GLU A 24 4.43 21.70 -15.47
C GLU A 24 4.30 20.17 -15.43
N CYS A 25 3.10 19.66 -15.09
CA CYS A 25 2.87 18.23 -14.95
C CYS A 25 2.76 17.51 -16.29
N LYS A 26 3.32 16.29 -16.35
CA LYS A 26 3.08 15.35 -17.44
C LYS A 26 1.96 14.40 -17.04
N PHE A 27 0.88 14.39 -17.81
CA PHE A 27 -0.27 13.51 -17.56
C PHE A 27 -0.03 12.08 -18.05
N PRO A 28 -0.68 11.08 -17.41
CA PRO A 28 -1.54 11.19 -16.23
C PRO A 28 -0.81 11.54 -14.95
N ILE A 29 -1.51 12.12 -13.98
CA ILE A 29 -1.04 12.38 -12.61
C ILE A 29 -2.04 11.81 -11.60
N VAL A 30 -1.60 11.68 -10.34
CA VAL A 30 -2.48 11.27 -9.23
C VAL A 30 -2.66 12.44 -8.27
N VAL A 31 -3.91 12.77 -7.97
CA VAL A 31 -4.28 13.77 -6.96
C VAL A 31 -4.88 13.04 -5.77
N LYS A 32 -4.32 13.24 -4.58
CA LYS A 32 -4.76 12.58 -3.34
C LYS A 32 -5.18 13.60 -2.29
N ALA A 33 -6.32 13.35 -1.65
CA ALA A 33 -6.70 14.07 -0.44
C ALA A 33 -5.79 13.64 0.71
N ASP A 34 -5.27 14.61 1.48
CA ASP A 34 -4.59 14.31 2.74
C ASP A 34 -5.62 14.19 3.86
N GLY A 35 -5.83 12.96 4.32
CA GLY A 35 -6.78 12.65 5.39
C GLY A 35 -7.46 11.30 5.23
N LEU A 36 -8.37 10.99 6.15
CA LEU A 36 -9.12 9.73 6.19
C LEU A 36 -10.24 9.71 5.13
N ALA A 37 -9.88 9.55 3.87
CA ALA A 37 -10.83 9.49 2.75
C ALA A 37 -11.30 8.06 2.42
N ALA A 38 -10.94 7.06 3.23
CA ALA A 38 -11.30 5.63 3.05
C ALA A 38 -11.01 5.11 1.63
N GLY A 39 -9.87 5.49 1.05
CA GLY A 39 -9.46 5.12 -0.31
C GLY A 39 -10.21 5.84 -1.44
N LYS A 40 -11.21 6.67 -1.12
CA LYS A 40 -12.02 7.38 -2.12
C LYS A 40 -11.43 8.72 -2.56
N GLY A 41 -10.46 9.25 -1.83
CA GLY A 41 -9.82 10.54 -2.09
C GLY A 41 -8.65 10.46 -3.07
N VAL A 42 -8.60 9.47 -3.95
CA VAL A 42 -7.54 9.27 -4.95
C VAL A 42 -8.11 9.41 -6.35
N TYR A 43 -7.58 10.35 -7.13
CA TYR A 43 -7.98 10.61 -8.50
C TYR A 43 -6.80 10.37 -9.44
N ILE A 44 -6.97 9.48 -10.41
CA ILE A 44 -6.05 9.35 -11.54
C ILE A 44 -6.55 10.31 -12.62
N CYS A 45 -5.81 11.36 -12.86
CA CYS A 45 -6.21 12.45 -13.73
C CYS A 45 -5.44 12.38 -15.05
N GLU A 46 -6.13 12.15 -16.15
CA GLU A 46 -5.55 12.06 -17.48
C GLU A 46 -5.39 13.42 -18.17
N THR A 47 -6.09 14.45 -17.67
CA THR A 47 -6.11 15.79 -18.26
C THR A 47 -6.03 16.88 -17.20
N HIS A 48 -5.60 18.07 -17.62
CA HIS A 48 -5.56 19.26 -16.78
C HIS A 48 -6.94 19.58 -16.17
N ASP A 49 -8.01 19.54 -16.97
CA ASP A 49 -9.36 19.84 -16.50
C ASP A 49 -9.87 18.81 -15.48
N HIS A 50 -9.53 17.54 -15.66
CA HIS A 50 -9.87 16.50 -14.68
C HIS A 50 -9.14 16.76 -13.35
N SER A 51 -7.86 17.13 -13.41
CA SER A 51 -7.08 17.45 -12.20
C SER A 51 -7.61 18.67 -11.48
N LYS A 52 -7.97 19.73 -12.22
CA LYS A 52 -8.58 20.94 -11.65
C LYS A 52 -9.86 20.60 -10.88
N LYS A 53 -10.77 19.82 -11.49
CA LYS A 53 -12.00 19.38 -10.82
C LYS A 53 -11.71 18.55 -9.56
N ALA A 54 -10.77 17.63 -9.63
CA ALA A 54 -10.38 16.80 -8.48
C ALA A 54 -9.84 17.63 -7.31
N ILE A 55 -8.98 18.61 -7.60
CA ILE A 55 -8.43 19.55 -6.62
C ILE A 55 -9.54 20.38 -5.97
N GLU A 56 -10.43 20.96 -6.78
CA GLU A 56 -11.57 21.75 -6.29
C GLU A 56 -12.51 20.91 -5.43
N GLU A 57 -12.85 19.67 -5.84
CA GLU A 57 -13.70 18.77 -5.07
C GLU A 57 -13.11 18.42 -3.70
N ILE A 58 -11.79 18.17 -3.64
CA ILE A 58 -11.11 17.84 -2.38
C ILE A 58 -11.12 19.03 -1.43
N PHE A 59 -10.68 20.22 -1.88
CA PHE A 59 -10.63 21.40 -1.03
C PHE A 59 -12.03 21.92 -0.64
N ASN A 60 -13.06 21.65 -1.45
CA ASN A 60 -14.46 21.95 -1.12
C ASN A 60 -15.08 20.92 -0.14
N GLY A 61 -14.29 19.99 0.40
CA GLY A 61 -14.70 19.12 1.50
C GLY A 61 -15.44 17.88 1.08
N LYS A 62 -15.33 17.40 -0.16
CA LYS A 62 -15.98 16.15 -0.61
C LYS A 62 -15.62 14.94 0.25
N PHE A 63 -14.44 14.92 0.84
CA PHE A 63 -13.94 13.85 1.72
C PHE A 63 -13.69 14.33 3.15
N GLY A 64 -14.32 15.43 3.56
CA GLY A 64 -14.06 16.15 4.80
C GLY A 64 -13.14 17.34 4.59
N GLU A 65 -12.81 18.04 5.67
CA GLU A 65 -11.91 19.19 5.61
C GLU A 65 -10.50 18.76 5.19
N ALA A 66 -10.07 19.22 4.03
CA ALA A 66 -8.72 18.97 3.52
C ALA A 66 -7.86 20.24 3.73
N LYS A 67 -6.78 20.12 4.52
CA LYS A 67 -5.81 21.18 4.72
C LYS A 67 -4.76 21.25 3.63
N GLN A 68 -4.53 20.12 2.98
CA GLN A 68 -3.54 19.96 1.92
C GLN A 68 -3.94 18.80 1.00
N ILE A 69 -3.33 18.77 -0.17
CA ILE A 69 -3.42 17.66 -1.13
C ILE A 69 -2.03 17.23 -1.54
N LEU A 70 -1.93 16.01 -2.07
CA LEU A 70 -0.74 15.53 -2.76
C LEU A 70 -1.02 15.46 -4.25
N ILE A 71 -0.04 15.88 -5.05
CA ILE A 71 -0.01 15.65 -6.49
C ILE A 71 1.21 14.79 -6.77
N GLU A 72 1.00 13.62 -7.39
CA GLU A 72 2.03 12.63 -7.63
C GLU A 72 2.13 12.29 -9.12
N GLU A 73 3.33 11.90 -9.56
CA GLU A 73 3.47 11.24 -10.87
C GLU A 73 2.68 9.93 -10.90
N PHE A 74 2.11 9.61 -12.04
CA PHE A 74 1.43 8.35 -12.23
C PHE A 74 2.48 7.24 -12.49
N LEU A 75 2.53 6.26 -11.60
CA LEU A 75 3.38 5.09 -11.74
C LEU A 75 2.69 4.06 -12.65
N LYS A 76 3.33 3.72 -13.76
CA LYS A 76 2.82 2.72 -14.70
C LYS A 76 3.49 1.37 -14.45
N GLY A 77 2.79 0.48 -13.79
CA GLY A 77 3.26 -0.86 -13.43
C GLY A 77 2.11 -1.77 -13.05
N GLU A 78 2.39 -2.77 -12.25
CA GLU A 78 1.39 -3.67 -11.69
C GLU A 78 1.33 -3.53 -10.18
N GLU A 79 0.11 -3.38 -9.64
CA GLU A 79 -0.09 -3.30 -8.20
C GLU A 79 0.13 -4.66 -7.54
N MET A 80 0.75 -4.64 -6.35
CA MET A 80 0.96 -5.81 -5.51
C MET A 80 0.81 -5.43 -4.04
N SER A 81 0.09 -6.25 -3.30
CA SER A 81 -0.03 -6.15 -1.85
C SER A 81 1.02 -7.02 -1.18
N PHE A 82 1.86 -6.43 -0.33
CA PHE A 82 2.89 -7.12 0.43
C PHE A 82 2.63 -6.98 1.93
N PHE A 83 2.56 -8.10 2.62
CA PHE A 83 2.17 -8.12 4.04
C PHE A 83 3.31 -8.63 4.91
N ILE A 84 3.56 -7.92 6.00
CA ILE A 84 4.37 -8.39 7.11
C ILE A 84 3.59 -8.36 8.41
N ILE A 85 4.06 -9.14 9.36
CA ILE A 85 3.62 -9.08 10.74
C ILE A 85 4.84 -8.76 11.62
N SER A 86 4.70 -7.80 12.54
CA SER A 86 5.79 -7.32 13.41
C SER A 86 5.38 -7.32 14.87
N ASP A 87 6.32 -7.71 15.75
CA ASP A 87 6.19 -7.64 17.22
C ASP A 87 6.78 -6.34 17.81
N GLY A 88 7.27 -5.44 16.94
CA GLY A 88 7.98 -4.21 17.32
C GLY A 88 9.50 -4.37 17.47
N VAL A 89 10.02 -5.58 17.38
CA VAL A 89 11.45 -5.91 17.45
C VAL A 89 11.92 -6.62 16.19
N SER A 90 11.14 -7.59 15.74
CA SER A 90 11.35 -8.38 14.54
C SER A 90 10.07 -8.42 13.68
N TYR A 91 10.19 -8.95 12.48
CA TYR A 91 9.04 -9.13 11.60
C TYR A 91 9.13 -10.45 10.83
N LYS A 92 8.01 -10.88 10.27
CA LYS A 92 7.90 -11.99 9.34
C LYS A 92 7.10 -11.56 8.13
N VAL A 93 7.52 -12.01 6.94
CA VAL A 93 6.68 -11.91 5.74
C VAL A 93 5.46 -12.79 5.95
N PHE A 94 4.29 -12.20 5.76
CA PHE A 94 3.00 -12.85 5.93
C PHE A 94 2.40 -13.30 4.58
N GLY A 95 2.89 -12.74 3.50
CA GLY A 95 2.53 -13.13 2.13
C GLY A 95 2.28 -11.96 1.21
N THR A 96 1.89 -12.30 0.01
CA THR A 96 1.55 -11.37 -1.06
C THR A 96 0.17 -11.66 -1.61
N ALA A 97 -0.46 -10.64 -2.19
CA ALA A 97 -1.71 -10.78 -2.93
C ALA A 97 -1.77 -9.76 -4.06
N GLN A 98 -2.67 -9.96 -4.99
CA GLN A 98 -3.10 -8.94 -5.95
C GLN A 98 -4.60 -8.79 -5.87
N ASP A 99 -5.03 -7.54 -5.71
CA ASP A 99 -6.43 -7.13 -5.69
C ASP A 99 -6.81 -6.55 -7.05
N HIS A 100 -8.01 -6.92 -7.52
CA HIS A 100 -8.63 -6.37 -8.73
C HIS A 100 -9.55 -5.22 -8.35
N LYS A 101 -9.03 -4.00 -8.36
CA LYS A 101 -9.77 -2.80 -7.92
C LYS A 101 -10.68 -2.21 -8.97
N ARG A 102 -10.43 -2.45 -10.26
CA ARG A 102 -11.19 -1.85 -11.35
C ARG A 102 -12.48 -2.59 -11.63
N ALA A 103 -13.54 -1.83 -11.89
CA ALA A 103 -14.89 -2.38 -12.05
C ALA A 103 -15.14 -3.11 -13.39
N LEU A 104 -14.31 -2.89 -14.40
CA LEU A 104 -14.50 -3.40 -15.77
C LEU A 104 -13.34 -4.28 -16.20
N GLU A 105 -13.59 -5.15 -17.17
CA GLU A 105 -12.56 -5.99 -17.81
C GLU A 105 -11.37 -5.20 -18.34
N GLY A 106 -10.19 -5.83 -18.30
CA GLY A 106 -8.94 -5.22 -18.76
C GLY A 106 -8.43 -4.12 -17.85
N ASP A 107 -8.70 -4.23 -16.55
CA ASP A 107 -8.29 -3.27 -15.51
C ASP A 107 -8.72 -1.83 -15.83
N ARG A 108 -10.00 -1.67 -16.19
CA ARG A 108 -10.62 -0.40 -16.59
C ARG A 108 -11.77 0.00 -15.67
N GLY A 109 -12.20 1.25 -15.83
CA GLY A 109 -13.31 1.81 -15.06
C GLY A 109 -12.89 2.43 -13.74
N LYS A 110 -13.86 2.69 -12.87
CA LYS A 110 -13.62 3.31 -11.55
C LYS A 110 -13.00 2.31 -10.59
N ASN A 111 -12.17 2.80 -9.67
CA ASN A 111 -11.73 2.01 -8.53
C ASN A 111 -12.91 1.63 -7.64
N THR A 112 -12.89 0.39 -7.16
CA THR A 112 -13.85 -0.17 -6.20
C THR A 112 -13.12 -0.47 -4.89
N GLY A 113 -13.82 -1.03 -3.91
CA GLY A 113 -13.23 -1.56 -2.69
C GLY A 113 -12.56 -2.93 -2.87
N GLY A 114 -12.51 -3.45 -4.10
CA GLY A 114 -11.99 -4.77 -4.46
C GLY A 114 -13.08 -5.61 -5.12
N MET A 115 -12.77 -6.15 -6.32
CA MET A 115 -13.64 -7.05 -7.08
C MET A 115 -13.28 -8.51 -6.87
N GLY A 116 -12.17 -8.76 -6.23
CA GLY A 116 -11.60 -10.06 -5.91
C GLY A 116 -10.09 -9.97 -5.79
N ALA A 117 -9.50 -10.93 -5.13
CA ALA A 117 -8.05 -11.02 -4.98
C ALA A 117 -7.57 -12.45 -5.12
N TYR A 118 -6.28 -12.62 -5.35
CA TYR A 118 -5.61 -13.91 -5.30
C TYR A 118 -4.28 -13.81 -4.58
N SER A 119 -3.85 -14.91 -4.00
CA SER A 119 -2.58 -15.04 -3.26
C SER A 119 -1.95 -16.42 -3.56
N PRO A 120 -0.63 -16.52 -3.81
CA PRO A 120 0.34 -15.41 -3.85
C PRO A 120 0.16 -14.56 -5.11
N SER A 121 0.74 -13.34 -5.08
CA SER A 121 0.88 -12.54 -6.29
C SER A 121 1.69 -13.28 -7.36
N ARG A 122 1.29 -13.17 -8.62
CA ARG A 122 2.07 -13.72 -9.75
C ARG A 122 3.43 -13.05 -9.94
N LEU A 123 3.59 -11.85 -9.37
CA LEU A 123 4.84 -11.09 -9.41
C LEU A 123 5.84 -11.57 -8.35
N GLU A 124 5.38 -12.41 -7.40
CA GLU A 124 6.23 -12.89 -6.31
C GLU A 124 7.43 -13.67 -6.83
N SER A 125 8.60 -13.26 -6.38
CA SER A 125 9.87 -13.95 -6.60
C SER A 125 10.80 -13.65 -5.43
N GLU A 126 11.73 -14.56 -5.12
CA GLU A 126 12.72 -14.33 -4.05
C GLU A 126 13.51 -13.04 -4.26
N LYS A 127 13.83 -12.71 -5.51
CA LYS A 127 14.55 -11.49 -5.88
C LYS A 127 13.73 -10.24 -5.57
N LEU A 128 12.44 -10.24 -5.93
CA LEU A 128 11.54 -9.11 -5.69
C LEU A 128 11.25 -8.96 -4.19
N GLU A 129 10.99 -10.07 -3.49
CA GLU A 129 10.79 -10.07 -2.04
C GLU A 129 11.97 -9.43 -1.31
N LYS A 130 13.20 -9.84 -1.66
CA LYS A 130 14.42 -9.24 -1.09
C LYS A 130 14.48 -7.73 -1.32
N LYS A 131 14.18 -7.26 -2.53
CA LYS A 131 14.16 -5.82 -2.83
C LYS A 131 13.10 -5.07 -2.02
N ILE A 132 11.90 -5.65 -1.88
CA ILE A 132 10.82 -5.05 -1.08
C ILE A 132 11.26 -4.93 0.38
N ILE A 133 11.85 -5.98 0.92
CA ILE A 133 12.36 -5.98 2.29
C ILE A 133 13.43 -4.89 2.46
N GLU A 134 14.47 -4.89 1.63
CA GLU A 134 15.61 -3.98 1.76
C GLU A 134 15.24 -2.51 1.49
N LYS A 135 14.37 -2.24 0.51
CA LYS A 135 14.07 -0.88 0.05
C LYS A 135 12.84 -0.26 0.71
N VAL A 136 11.90 -1.08 1.19
CA VAL A 136 10.61 -0.59 1.71
C VAL A 136 10.42 -0.98 3.18
N ILE A 137 10.45 -2.27 3.51
CA ILE A 137 10.05 -2.74 4.85
C ILE A 137 11.06 -2.33 5.92
N GLU A 138 12.34 -2.68 5.75
CA GLU A 138 13.38 -2.38 6.74
C GLU A 138 13.57 -0.87 6.97
N PRO A 139 13.63 -0.02 5.92
CA PRO A 139 13.70 1.42 6.11
C PRO A 139 12.49 1.99 6.86
N THR A 140 11.29 1.43 6.63
CA THR A 140 10.05 1.84 7.31
C THR A 140 10.10 1.51 8.79
N LEU A 141 10.39 0.24 9.13
CA LEU A 141 10.47 -0.20 10.52
C LEU A 141 11.60 0.52 11.27
N LYS A 142 12.73 0.76 10.59
CA LYS A 142 13.81 1.58 11.13
C LYS A 142 13.35 3.01 11.40
N GLY A 143 12.65 3.62 10.45
CA GLY A 143 12.14 4.98 10.59
C GLY A 143 11.20 5.14 11.76
N LEU A 144 10.29 4.20 11.94
CA LEU A 144 9.37 4.17 13.08
C LEU A 144 10.11 3.97 14.42
N LYS A 145 11.12 3.10 14.44
CA LYS A 145 11.97 2.90 15.61
C LYS A 145 12.73 4.18 15.97
N ASP A 146 13.27 4.89 14.99
CA ASP A 146 14.07 6.12 15.20
C ASP A 146 13.26 7.27 15.82
N ILE A 147 11.93 7.25 15.64
CA ILE A 147 11.00 8.19 16.28
C ILE A 147 10.34 7.62 17.54
N ASN A 148 10.91 6.55 18.13
CA ASN A 148 10.39 5.85 19.30
C ASN A 148 8.96 5.30 19.15
N ASN A 149 8.51 5.04 17.94
CA ASN A 149 7.20 4.48 17.63
C ASN A 149 7.33 3.13 16.93
N LYS A 150 7.79 2.11 17.66
CA LYS A 150 7.97 0.76 17.13
C LYS A 150 6.64 0.20 16.64
N PHE A 151 6.61 -0.24 15.39
CA PHE A 151 5.41 -0.82 14.80
C PHE A 151 5.15 -2.24 15.29
N LYS A 152 3.91 -2.51 15.72
CA LYS A 152 3.46 -3.82 16.14
C LYS A 152 2.11 -4.14 15.50
N GLY A 153 2.02 -5.28 14.83
CA GLY A 153 0.81 -5.72 14.13
C GLY A 153 1.05 -6.07 12.66
N PHE A 154 -0.02 -6.04 11.88
CA PHE A 154 0.03 -6.25 10.43
C PHE A 154 0.35 -4.95 9.71
N LEU A 155 1.40 -4.96 8.89
CA LEU A 155 1.74 -3.88 7.98
C LEU A 155 1.49 -4.37 6.55
N TYR A 156 0.62 -3.69 5.86
CA TYR A 156 0.34 -3.87 4.45
C TYR A 156 1.01 -2.73 3.68
N ALA A 157 1.98 -3.07 2.83
CA ALA A 157 2.57 -2.17 1.87
C ALA A 157 1.89 -2.38 0.51
N GLY A 158 1.16 -1.37 0.05
CA GLY A 158 0.66 -1.30 -1.32
C GLY A 158 1.78 -0.84 -2.24
N LEU A 159 2.13 -1.66 -3.21
CA LEU A 159 3.28 -1.45 -4.07
C LEU A 159 2.87 -1.37 -5.53
N MET A 160 3.54 -0.50 -6.29
CA MET A 160 3.59 -0.57 -7.75
C MET A 160 4.91 -1.21 -8.15
N ILE A 161 4.84 -2.29 -8.91
CA ILE A 161 6.02 -2.99 -9.42
C ILE A 161 6.27 -2.54 -10.86
N ILE A 162 7.45 -1.97 -11.09
CA ILE A 162 7.88 -1.46 -12.40
C ILE A 162 9.25 -2.07 -12.70
N ASP A 163 9.36 -2.89 -13.74
CA ASP A 163 10.61 -3.53 -14.15
C ASP A 163 11.33 -4.25 -12.98
N ASP A 164 10.59 -5.05 -12.21
CA ASP A 164 11.08 -5.74 -11.02
C ASP A 164 11.57 -4.81 -9.88
N GLU A 165 11.17 -3.53 -9.88
CA GLU A 165 11.48 -2.59 -8.80
C GLU A 165 10.21 -2.18 -8.06
N PRO A 166 10.22 -2.23 -6.70
CA PRO A 166 9.07 -1.87 -5.90
C PRO A 166 9.04 -0.35 -5.65
N PHE A 167 7.87 0.26 -5.85
CA PHE A 167 7.56 1.63 -5.47
C PHE A 167 6.39 1.62 -4.50
N LEU A 168 6.55 2.26 -3.36
CA LEU A 168 5.50 2.36 -2.36
C LEU A 168 4.39 3.30 -2.83
N ILE A 169 3.13 2.82 -2.77
CA ILE A 169 1.93 3.62 -3.02
C ILE A 169 1.34 4.11 -1.70
N GLU A 170 1.17 3.19 -0.75
CA GLU A 170 0.56 3.46 0.56
C GLU A 170 0.92 2.39 1.59
N TYR A 171 0.74 2.71 2.87
CA TYR A 171 0.69 1.74 3.95
C TYR A 171 -0.71 1.63 4.53
N ASN A 172 -1.06 0.40 4.90
CA ASN A 172 -2.21 0.12 5.76
C ASN A 172 -1.74 -0.66 6.99
N VAL A 173 -2.32 -0.37 8.16
CA VAL A 173 -1.94 -0.99 9.45
C VAL A 173 -2.93 -2.09 9.85
N ARG A 174 -3.40 -2.83 8.87
CA ARG A 174 -4.39 -3.91 8.94
C ARG A 174 -4.18 -4.89 7.82
N MET A 175 -4.91 -6.01 7.87
CA MET A 175 -5.06 -6.88 6.70
C MET A 175 -5.89 -6.17 5.61
N GLY A 176 -5.70 -6.56 4.37
CA GLY A 176 -6.49 -6.07 3.25
C GLY A 176 -7.87 -6.73 3.16
N ASP A 177 -8.77 -6.10 2.47
CA ASP A 177 -10.06 -6.64 2.06
C ASP A 177 -10.20 -6.38 0.55
N PRO A 178 -10.17 -7.42 -0.30
CA PRO A 178 -10.36 -8.86 -0.05
C PRO A 178 -9.09 -9.71 0.15
N GLU A 179 -7.89 -9.16 0.29
CA GLU A 179 -6.65 -9.94 0.37
C GLU A 179 -6.59 -10.86 1.59
N CYS A 180 -7.19 -10.45 2.72
CA CYS A 180 -7.27 -11.27 3.92
C CYS A 180 -7.93 -12.62 3.64
N GLN A 181 -9.04 -12.62 2.90
CA GLN A 181 -9.80 -13.80 2.55
C GLN A 181 -9.03 -14.79 1.66
N THR A 182 -8.02 -14.30 0.93
CA THR A 182 -7.16 -15.15 0.08
C THR A 182 -5.89 -15.63 0.77
N ILE A 183 -5.39 -14.86 1.75
CA ILE A 183 -4.14 -15.19 2.47
C ILE A 183 -4.42 -16.17 3.62
N LEU A 184 -5.44 -15.92 4.44
CA LEU A 184 -5.70 -16.72 5.64
C LEU A 184 -5.92 -18.22 5.37
N PRO A 185 -6.66 -18.64 4.32
CA PRO A 185 -6.81 -20.06 4.00
C PRO A 185 -5.51 -20.80 3.64
N ARG A 186 -4.46 -20.05 3.32
CA ARG A 186 -3.12 -20.59 2.98
C ARG A 186 -2.22 -20.78 4.20
N LEU A 187 -2.62 -20.29 5.37
CA LEU A 187 -1.84 -20.46 6.59
C LEU A 187 -1.79 -21.94 6.99
N LYS A 188 -0.59 -22.41 7.33
CA LYS A 188 -0.40 -23.71 7.96
C LYS A 188 -0.43 -23.65 9.48
N THR A 189 -0.22 -22.48 10.00
CA THR A 189 -0.19 -22.19 11.43
C THR A 189 -1.53 -21.69 11.88
N ASP A 190 -1.94 -22.06 13.08
CA ASP A 190 -3.14 -21.50 13.68
C ASP A 190 -3.00 -19.98 13.82
N PHE A 191 -4.00 -19.27 13.34
CA PHE A 191 -3.99 -17.79 13.38
C PHE A 191 -3.96 -17.27 14.82
N LEU A 192 -4.59 -17.99 15.75
CA LEU A 192 -4.58 -17.63 17.16
C LEU A 192 -3.17 -17.68 17.75
N ASP A 193 -2.35 -18.67 17.38
CA ASP A 193 -0.95 -18.77 17.82
C ASP A 193 -0.14 -17.56 17.35
N ILE A 194 -0.37 -17.10 16.11
CA ILE A 194 0.25 -15.90 15.57
C ILE A 194 -0.13 -14.67 16.39
N VAL A 195 -1.42 -14.53 16.69
CA VAL A 195 -1.95 -13.41 17.50
C VAL A 195 -1.40 -13.44 18.91
N ILE A 196 -1.36 -14.62 19.56
CA ILE A 196 -0.80 -14.78 20.90
C ILE A 196 0.65 -14.32 20.96
N VAL A 197 1.49 -14.72 20.00
CA VAL A 197 2.90 -14.28 19.94
C VAL A 197 3.02 -12.79 19.73
N LEU A 198 2.15 -12.19 18.90
CA LEU A 198 2.14 -10.74 18.71
C LEU A 198 1.90 -9.97 20.02
N PHE A 199 0.99 -10.45 20.88
CA PHE A 199 0.59 -9.76 22.11
C PHE A 199 1.34 -10.24 23.35
N SER A 200 2.01 -11.40 23.28
CA SER A 200 2.86 -11.89 24.35
C SER A 200 4.26 -11.23 24.32
N LYS A 201 5.03 -11.45 25.37
CA LYS A 201 6.47 -11.09 25.38
C LYS A 201 7.34 -12.14 24.69
N LEU A 202 6.74 -13.15 24.05
CA LEU A 202 7.45 -14.18 23.32
C LEU A 202 8.03 -13.57 22.03
N PRO A 203 9.31 -13.77 21.74
CA PRO A 203 9.88 -13.21 20.52
C PRO A 203 9.33 -13.92 19.28
N MET A 204 9.02 -13.18 18.23
CA MET A 204 8.51 -13.70 16.96
C MET A 204 9.46 -14.71 16.28
N VAL A 205 10.72 -14.74 16.69
CA VAL A 205 11.69 -15.75 16.24
C VAL A 205 11.19 -17.18 16.51
N LEU A 206 10.38 -17.39 17.54
CA LEU A 206 9.77 -18.69 17.84
C LEU A 206 8.74 -19.12 16.78
N LEU A 207 8.20 -18.18 16.00
CA LEU A 207 7.31 -18.49 14.86
C LEU A 207 8.08 -19.01 13.61
N LYS A 208 9.38 -19.26 13.66
CA LYS A 208 10.15 -19.72 12.47
C LYS A 208 9.56 -20.97 11.81
N SER A 209 9.00 -21.86 12.59
CA SER A 209 8.35 -23.10 12.12
C SER A 209 6.85 -22.95 11.83
N LEU A 210 6.25 -21.81 12.21
CA LEU A 210 4.82 -21.65 12.28
C LEU A 210 4.22 -20.88 11.08
N LEU A 211 4.98 -19.99 10.44
CA LEU A 211 4.53 -19.24 9.26
C LEU A 211 5.02 -19.89 7.96
N THR A 212 4.45 -21.04 7.62
CA THR A 212 4.61 -21.59 6.28
C THR A 212 3.30 -21.42 5.54
N ILE A 213 3.28 -20.55 4.55
CA ILE A 213 2.13 -20.38 3.67
C ILE A 213 2.17 -21.49 2.61
N SER A 214 1.08 -22.25 2.44
CA SER A 214 0.97 -23.23 1.37
C SER A 214 0.99 -22.54 0.00
N THR A 215 1.80 -23.04 -0.91
CA THR A 215 1.93 -22.49 -2.27
C THR A 215 0.78 -22.86 -3.21
N ASN A 216 -0.19 -23.67 -2.79
CA ASN A 216 -1.14 -24.32 -3.69
C ASN A 216 -2.63 -24.06 -3.38
N LEU A 217 -3.05 -22.82 -3.18
CA LEU A 217 -4.47 -22.49 -3.23
C LEU A 217 -4.72 -21.34 -4.22
N ARG A 218 -5.36 -21.68 -5.33
CA ARG A 218 -6.05 -20.70 -6.19
C ARG A 218 -7.52 -20.75 -5.78
N ILE A 219 -8.06 -19.65 -5.33
CA ILE A 219 -9.50 -19.40 -5.17
C ILE A 219 -9.88 -18.33 -6.17
#